data_8e11ecdd00a61d2f6d03e0105954669a
#
_entry.id   8e11ecdd00a61d2f6d03e0105954669a
#
_cell.length_a   1.000
_cell.length_b   1.000
_cell.length_c   1.000
_cell.angle_alpha   90.00
_cell.angle_beta   90.00
_cell.angle_gamma   90.00
#
_symmetry.space_group_name_H-M   'P 1'
#
loop_
_entity.id
_entity.type
_entity.pdbx_description
1 polymer ?
#
loop_
_entity_poly.entity_id
_entity_poly.type
_entity_poly.pdbx_seq_one_letter_code
_entity_poly.pdbx_strand_id
1 'polypeptide(L)'
;ADDITILEGLDAVRLRPGMYIGSTGTRGLHHILWEIVDNAVDEAANGFADKIDVRIYKDGSVSVEDNGRGIPTDIHPKTKVSGVQVVFTQLHAGGKFDEHNYSFSGGLHGVGASVTNALSKWLKVRVNKDGDTWEMEFHSYFDEAKNKVESGVPVAPLKKTGKCGKAHGTFVHFMPDDTVFSTVQYQLSTVSHRLKELAFLNRGLTITLTDERITANEYMEEGDEEHTQQLDL
;
A
#
# COMPACT_ATOMS: atom_id res chain seq x y z
N ALA A 1 16.44 20.74 -18.82
CA ALA A 1 15.23 19.92 -19.06
C ALA A 1 15.39 18.53 -18.46
N ASP A 2 16.57 17.93 -18.57
CA ASP A 2 16.85 16.59 -18.04
C ASP A 2 16.88 16.56 -16.50
N ASP A 3 17.26 17.65 -15.87
CA ASP A 3 17.29 17.78 -14.42
C ASP A 3 15.86 17.84 -13.79
N ILE A 4 14.88 18.31 -14.53
CA ILE A 4 13.51 18.40 -14.04
C ILE A 4 12.86 17.01 -14.03
N THR A 5 13.18 16.16 -15.01
CA THR A 5 12.65 14.81 -15.12
C THR A 5 13.17 13.90 -13.99
N ILE A 6 14.39 14.13 -13.52
CA ILE A 6 15.00 13.34 -12.43
C ILE A 6 14.35 13.64 -11.08
N LEU A 7 13.79 14.85 -10.89
CA LEU A 7 13.15 15.29 -9.64
C LEU A 7 11.69 14.79 -9.50
N GLU A 8 11.10 14.22 -10.56
CA GLU A 8 9.72 13.72 -10.56
C GLU A 8 9.63 12.24 -10.10
N GLY A 9 10.74 11.60 -9.79
CA GLY A 9 10.77 10.22 -9.32
C GLY A 9 10.58 10.09 -7.81
N LEU A 10 10.74 8.88 -7.31
CA LEU A 10 10.59 8.56 -5.89
C LEU A 10 11.61 9.28 -5.00
N ASP A 11 12.74 9.71 -5.55
CA ASP A 11 13.74 10.51 -4.85
C ASP A 11 13.15 11.85 -4.36
N ALA A 12 12.25 12.45 -5.15
CA ALA A 12 11.58 13.69 -4.76
C ALA A 12 10.71 13.50 -3.50
N VAL A 13 10.03 12.35 -3.40
CA VAL A 13 9.22 11.98 -2.23
C VAL A 13 10.11 11.83 -0.99
N ARG A 14 11.21 11.12 -1.15
CA ARG A 14 12.15 10.85 -0.05
C ARG A 14 12.81 12.14 0.44
N LEU A 15 13.11 13.05 -0.46
CA LEU A 15 13.74 14.33 -0.15
C LEU A 15 12.82 15.26 0.65
N ARG A 16 11.53 15.29 0.30
CA ARG A 16 10.53 16.15 0.95
C ARG A 16 9.23 15.39 1.22
N PRO A 17 9.26 14.41 2.12
CA PRO A 17 8.08 13.58 2.36
C PRO A 17 6.87 14.39 2.83
N GLY A 18 7.07 15.43 3.63
CA GLY A 18 5.98 16.27 4.13
C GLY A 18 5.14 16.93 3.04
N MET A 19 5.71 17.18 1.86
CA MET A 19 4.96 17.72 0.71
C MET A 19 3.94 16.71 0.15
N TYR A 20 4.19 15.42 0.33
CA TYR A 20 3.35 14.35 -0.22
C TYR A 20 2.38 13.78 0.79
N ILE A 21 2.75 13.72 2.05
CA ILE A 21 1.96 13.07 3.11
C ILE A 21 1.63 13.99 4.29
N GLY A 22 1.99 15.26 4.21
CA GLY A 22 1.68 16.29 5.20
C GLY A 22 2.60 16.34 6.41
N SER A 23 3.14 15.22 6.87
CA SER A 23 4.06 15.15 8.00
C SER A 23 4.86 13.86 7.96
N THR A 24 5.91 13.77 8.80
CA THR A 24 6.66 12.53 9.03
C THR A 24 6.43 11.96 10.45
N GLY A 25 5.43 12.48 11.13
CA GLY A 25 4.97 11.96 12.42
C GLY A 25 3.89 10.89 12.24
N THR A 26 3.14 10.64 13.31
CA THR A 26 2.04 9.65 13.33
C THR A 26 1.05 9.84 12.19
N ARG A 27 0.69 11.08 11.88
CA ARG A 27 -0.28 11.39 10.82
C ARG A 27 0.22 10.97 9.44
N GLY A 28 1.46 11.29 9.10
CA GLY A 28 2.06 10.87 7.85
C GLY A 28 2.26 9.36 7.77
N LEU A 29 2.59 8.73 8.88
CA LEU A 29 2.69 7.27 8.96
C LEU A 29 1.38 6.60 8.58
N HIS A 30 0.27 7.05 9.15
CA HIS A 30 -1.06 6.51 8.81
C HIS A 30 -1.45 6.85 7.37
N HIS A 31 -1.01 8.00 6.87
CA HIS A 31 -1.30 8.42 5.49
C HIS A 31 -0.79 7.41 4.46
N ILE A 32 0.42 6.87 4.64
CA ILE A 32 0.95 5.89 3.67
C ILE A 32 0.18 4.57 3.68
N LEU A 33 -0.47 4.23 4.78
CA LEU A 33 -1.42 3.11 4.81
C LEU A 33 -2.70 3.47 4.05
N TRP A 34 -3.23 4.69 4.23
CA TRP A 34 -4.45 5.12 3.54
C TRP A 34 -4.29 5.12 2.03
N GLU A 35 -3.12 5.43 1.49
CA GLU A 35 -2.88 5.36 0.05
C GLU A 35 -3.11 3.95 -0.50
N ILE A 36 -2.70 2.93 0.25
CA ILE A 36 -2.92 1.53 -0.14
C ILE A 36 -4.38 1.10 0.09
N VAL A 37 -4.96 1.46 1.23
CA VAL A 37 -6.35 1.15 1.56
C VAL A 37 -7.30 1.79 0.55
N ASP A 38 -7.07 3.04 0.16
CA ASP A 38 -7.92 3.76 -0.79
C ASP A 38 -7.97 3.07 -2.16
N ASN A 39 -6.87 2.49 -2.61
CA ASN A 39 -6.86 1.71 -3.85
C ASN A 39 -7.77 0.48 -3.75
N ALA A 40 -7.75 -0.21 -2.62
CA ALA A 40 -8.63 -1.35 -2.37
C ALA A 40 -10.10 -0.92 -2.27
N VAL A 41 -10.37 0.21 -1.60
CA VAL A 41 -11.72 0.77 -1.49
C VAL A 41 -12.26 1.19 -2.86
N ASP A 42 -11.41 1.74 -3.73
CA ASP A 42 -11.80 2.08 -5.10
C ASP A 42 -12.25 0.85 -5.89
N GLU A 43 -11.58 -0.28 -5.72
CA GLU A 43 -12.01 -1.54 -6.32
C GLU A 43 -13.40 -1.94 -5.82
N ALA A 44 -13.68 -1.74 -4.55
CA ALA A 44 -15.00 -2.00 -3.97
C ALA A 44 -16.05 -1.01 -4.47
N ALA A 45 -15.73 0.28 -4.53
CA ALA A 45 -16.65 1.32 -4.99
C ALA A 45 -17.04 1.13 -6.46
N ASN A 46 -16.14 0.58 -7.27
CA ASN A 46 -16.39 0.26 -8.67
C ASN A 46 -17.04 -1.12 -8.88
N GLY A 47 -17.36 -1.84 -7.83
CA GLY A 47 -18.05 -3.12 -7.88
C GLY A 47 -17.17 -4.34 -8.16
N PHE A 48 -15.84 -4.18 -8.11
CA PHE A 48 -14.90 -5.26 -8.41
C PHE A 48 -14.42 -6.03 -7.18
N ALA A 49 -14.55 -5.44 -6.00
CA ALA A 49 -14.17 -6.07 -4.73
C ALA A 49 -15.31 -5.98 -3.72
N ASP A 50 -15.39 -6.95 -2.83
CA ASP A 50 -16.33 -6.96 -1.70
C ASP A 50 -15.64 -7.27 -0.36
N LYS A 51 -14.34 -7.55 -0.38
CA LYS A 51 -13.56 -7.86 0.81
C LYS A 51 -12.22 -7.15 0.79
N ILE A 52 -11.87 -6.57 1.94
CA ILE A 52 -10.56 -6.00 2.20
C ILE A 52 -10.08 -6.53 3.55
N ASP A 53 -8.86 -7.06 3.60
CA ASP A 53 -8.21 -7.48 4.84
C ASP A 53 -7.02 -6.60 5.12
N VAL A 54 -6.98 -5.98 6.30
CA VAL A 54 -5.87 -5.17 6.78
C VAL A 54 -5.25 -5.88 7.98
N ARG A 55 -3.94 -6.03 7.96
CA ARG A 55 -3.21 -6.74 9.00
C ARG A 55 -2.00 -5.94 9.44
N ILE A 56 -1.85 -5.79 10.76
CA ILE A 56 -0.66 -5.20 11.39
C ILE A 56 0.14 -6.34 12.00
N TYR A 57 1.38 -6.49 11.56
CA TYR A 57 2.25 -7.59 11.98
C TYR A 57 3.06 -7.23 13.22
N LYS A 58 3.59 -8.24 13.89
CA LYS A 58 4.43 -8.05 15.09
C LYS A 58 5.67 -7.21 14.84
N ASP A 59 6.22 -7.28 13.63
CA ASP A 59 7.40 -6.50 13.25
C ASP A 59 7.09 -5.02 12.96
N GLY A 60 5.82 -4.62 13.01
CA GLY A 60 5.37 -3.27 12.69
C GLY A 60 5.02 -3.04 11.23
N SER A 61 5.21 -4.04 10.37
CA SER A 61 4.77 -3.97 8.99
C SER A 61 3.25 -4.10 8.90
N VAL A 62 2.70 -3.74 7.75
CA VAL A 62 1.26 -3.72 7.52
C VAL A 62 0.96 -4.30 6.14
N SER A 63 -0.14 -5.03 6.03
CA SER A 63 -0.63 -5.50 4.72
C SER A 63 -2.06 -5.11 4.48
N VAL A 64 -2.40 -4.95 3.20
CA VAL A 64 -3.76 -4.73 2.70
C VAL A 64 -4.00 -5.70 1.55
N GLU A 65 -5.05 -6.48 1.66
CA GLU A 65 -5.46 -7.41 0.61
C GLU A 65 -6.89 -7.11 0.19
N ASP A 66 -7.12 -7.03 -1.13
CA ASP A 66 -8.46 -6.95 -1.69
C ASP A 66 -8.72 -8.13 -2.63
N ASN A 67 -9.98 -8.39 -2.92
CA ASN A 67 -10.41 -9.38 -3.89
C ASN A 67 -10.93 -8.72 -5.20
N GLY A 68 -10.34 -7.60 -5.57
CA GLY A 68 -10.66 -6.88 -6.79
C GLY A 68 -10.07 -7.52 -8.05
N ARG A 69 -9.96 -6.72 -9.11
CA ARG A 69 -9.45 -7.20 -10.41
C ARG A 69 -7.99 -7.61 -10.40
N GLY A 70 -7.22 -7.10 -9.44
CA GLY A 70 -5.76 -7.16 -9.46
C GLY A 70 -5.14 -6.04 -10.29
N ILE A 71 -4.02 -5.51 -9.82
CA ILE A 71 -3.24 -4.51 -10.56
C ILE A 71 -2.81 -5.12 -11.90
N PRO A 72 -2.84 -4.36 -13.02
CA PRO A 72 -2.40 -4.86 -14.31
C PRO A 72 -0.99 -5.43 -14.29
N THR A 73 -0.82 -6.62 -14.85
CA THR A 73 0.46 -7.34 -14.89
C THR A 73 1.15 -7.22 -16.24
N ASP A 74 0.45 -6.74 -17.27
CA ASP A 74 0.98 -6.58 -18.61
C ASP A 74 2.08 -5.51 -18.67
N ILE A 75 2.96 -5.63 -19.65
CA ILE A 75 3.97 -4.63 -19.93
C ILE A 75 3.30 -3.37 -20.51
N HIS A 76 3.54 -2.25 -19.84
CA HIS A 76 3.00 -0.96 -20.26
C HIS A 76 3.71 -0.49 -21.54
N PRO A 77 2.97 -0.09 -22.60
CA PRO A 77 3.58 0.22 -23.89
C PRO A 77 4.54 1.41 -23.87
N LYS A 78 4.30 2.39 -23.02
CA LYS A 78 5.16 3.59 -22.91
C LYS A 78 6.38 3.39 -22.01
N THR A 79 6.19 2.76 -20.85
CA THR A 79 7.25 2.60 -19.84
C THR A 79 8.08 1.33 -20.03
N LYS A 80 7.57 0.38 -20.80
CA LYS A 80 8.24 -0.93 -21.05
C LYS A 80 8.44 -1.79 -19.81
N VAL A 81 7.74 -1.48 -18.72
CA VAL A 81 7.73 -2.28 -17.49
C VAL A 81 6.29 -2.70 -17.17
N SER A 82 6.12 -3.64 -16.24
CA SER A 82 4.78 -4.11 -15.84
C SER A 82 3.92 -3.00 -15.25
N GLY A 83 2.60 -3.15 -15.36
CA GLY A 83 1.66 -2.24 -14.71
C GLY A 83 1.91 -2.15 -13.20
N VAL A 84 2.24 -3.27 -12.55
CA VAL A 84 2.61 -3.29 -11.12
C VAL A 84 3.79 -2.37 -10.85
N GLN A 85 4.85 -2.46 -11.65
CA GLN A 85 6.01 -1.59 -11.47
C GLN A 85 5.67 -0.12 -11.66
N VAL A 86 4.86 0.19 -12.65
CA VAL A 86 4.40 1.58 -12.91
C VAL A 86 3.67 2.14 -11.69
N VAL A 87 2.73 1.37 -11.13
CA VAL A 87 1.92 1.79 -9.98
C VAL A 87 2.79 2.18 -8.79
N PHE A 88 3.83 1.40 -8.51
CA PHE A 88 4.64 1.57 -7.31
C PHE A 88 5.90 2.41 -7.51
N THR A 89 6.25 2.78 -8.74
CA THR A 89 7.49 3.53 -9.00
C THR A 89 7.29 4.88 -9.66
N GLN A 90 6.09 5.18 -10.16
CA GLN A 90 5.84 6.45 -10.83
C GLN A 90 4.88 7.32 -10.04
N LEU A 91 5.22 8.60 -9.92
CA LEU A 91 4.33 9.61 -9.37
C LEU A 91 3.33 10.02 -10.45
N HIS A 92 2.04 9.89 -10.12
CA HIS A 92 0.97 10.30 -11.02
C HIS A 92 0.30 11.56 -10.45
N ALA A 93 0.44 12.67 -11.15
CA ALA A 93 -0.34 13.86 -10.86
C ALA A 93 -1.79 13.60 -11.28
N GLY A 94 -2.68 13.38 -10.31
CA GLY A 94 -4.12 13.22 -10.56
C GLY A 94 -4.64 11.80 -10.74
N GLY A 95 -3.84 10.76 -10.53
CA GLY A 95 -4.31 9.39 -10.31
C GLY A 95 -5.02 8.68 -11.45
N LYS A 96 -4.92 9.13 -12.68
CA LYS A 96 -5.50 8.45 -13.84
C LYS A 96 -4.45 7.69 -14.61
N PHE A 97 -4.60 6.39 -14.61
CA PHE A 97 -3.79 5.45 -15.37
C PHE A 97 -4.61 4.94 -16.54
N ASP A 98 -4.55 5.59 -17.67
CA ASP A 98 -5.26 5.30 -18.93
C ASP A 98 -6.80 5.11 -18.83
N GLU A 99 -7.55 5.67 -19.76
CA GLU A 99 -9.01 5.76 -19.74
C GLU A 99 -9.75 4.42 -19.75
N HIS A 100 -9.07 3.33 -20.10
CA HIS A 100 -9.66 1.99 -20.20
C HIS A 100 -9.19 1.03 -19.13
N ASN A 101 -8.29 1.44 -18.23
CA ASN A 101 -7.65 0.58 -17.29
C ASN A 101 -7.90 1.00 -15.83
N TYR A 102 -7.07 0.54 -14.97
CA TYR A 102 -7.10 0.75 -13.54
C TYR A 102 -6.95 2.23 -13.20
N SER A 103 -7.97 2.86 -12.66
CA SER A 103 -7.88 4.23 -12.15
C SER A 103 -7.57 4.20 -10.67
N PHE A 104 -6.58 4.98 -10.25
CA PHE A 104 -6.29 5.21 -8.84
C PHE A 104 -6.93 6.52 -8.44
N SER A 105 -7.91 6.48 -7.54
CA SER A 105 -8.22 7.69 -6.82
C SER A 105 -7.19 7.79 -5.72
N GLY A 106 -6.40 8.80 -5.74
CA GLY A 106 -5.48 9.07 -4.67
C GLY A 106 -6.23 9.36 -3.38
N GLY A 107 -5.64 9.00 -2.25
CA GLY A 107 -6.10 9.40 -0.95
C GLY A 107 -6.11 10.93 -0.76
N LEU A 108 -5.91 11.41 0.45
CA LEU A 108 -6.01 12.83 0.80
C LEU A 108 -5.19 13.78 -0.10
N HIS A 109 -4.11 13.31 -0.72
CA HIS A 109 -3.26 14.11 -1.60
C HIS A 109 -3.21 13.62 -3.04
N GLY A 110 -3.92 12.53 -3.37
CA GLY A 110 -3.95 11.96 -4.72
C GLY A 110 -2.61 11.44 -5.23
N VAL A 111 -1.71 11.06 -4.34
CA VAL A 111 -0.32 10.74 -4.70
C VAL A 111 -0.07 9.25 -4.96
N GLY A 112 -0.93 8.37 -4.47
CA GLY A 112 -0.93 6.96 -4.80
C GLY A 112 0.09 6.09 -4.08
N ALA A 113 0.13 4.82 -4.50
CA ALA A 113 0.91 3.77 -3.87
C ALA A 113 2.43 3.97 -4.00
N SER A 114 2.88 4.70 -4.99
CA SER A 114 4.31 4.99 -5.19
C SER A 114 4.93 5.75 -4.03
N VAL A 115 4.14 6.63 -3.40
CA VAL A 115 4.60 7.36 -2.21
C VAL A 115 4.82 6.41 -1.05
N THR A 116 3.91 5.49 -0.82
CA THR A 116 4.08 4.46 0.22
C THR A 116 5.33 3.63 -0.05
N ASN A 117 5.56 3.24 -1.30
CA ASN A 117 6.77 2.50 -1.67
C ASN A 117 8.04 3.32 -1.39
N ALA A 118 8.06 4.59 -1.79
CA ALA A 118 9.22 5.47 -1.57
C ALA A 118 9.59 5.63 -0.09
N LEU A 119 8.62 5.55 0.80
CA LEU A 119 8.78 5.79 2.24
C LEU A 119 8.78 4.49 3.06
N SER A 120 8.95 3.35 2.41
CA SER A 120 9.02 2.03 3.03
C SER A 120 10.42 1.44 2.88
N LYS A 121 10.90 0.71 3.89
CA LYS A 121 12.14 -0.06 3.82
C LYS A 121 12.05 -1.13 2.76
N TRP A 122 10.92 -1.82 2.73
CA TRP A 122 10.58 -2.79 1.71
C TRP A 122 9.08 -2.79 1.49
N LEU A 123 8.68 -3.18 0.29
CA LEU A 123 7.30 -3.34 -0.07
C LEU A 123 7.18 -4.55 -0.99
N LYS A 124 6.22 -5.42 -0.69
CA LYS A 124 5.95 -6.65 -1.44
C LYS A 124 4.55 -6.59 -2.01
N VAL A 125 4.42 -6.96 -3.27
CA VAL A 125 3.15 -7.00 -3.99
C VAL A 125 2.90 -8.41 -4.49
N ARG A 126 1.69 -8.91 -4.28
CA ARG A 126 1.20 -10.14 -4.90
C ARG A 126 -0.11 -9.83 -5.62
N VAL A 127 -0.20 -10.22 -6.86
CA VAL A 127 -1.40 -10.04 -7.68
C VAL A 127 -1.87 -11.40 -8.17
N ASN A 128 -3.13 -11.71 -7.90
CA ASN A 128 -3.84 -12.85 -8.47
C ASN A 128 -4.71 -12.33 -9.62
N LYS A 129 -4.44 -12.78 -10.82
CA LYS A 129 -5.11 -12.28 -12.01
C LYS A 129 -5.03 -13.30 -13.16
N ASP A 130 -6.16 -13.53 -13.81
CA ASP A 130 -6.24 -14.38 -14.99
C ASP A 130 -5.64 -15.79 -14.78
N GLY A 131 -5.87 -16.37 -13.60
CA GLY A 131 -5.43 -17.71 -13.23
C GLY A 131 -4.01 -17.81 -12.71
N ASP A 132 -3.25 -16.73 -12.69
CA ASP A 132 -1.85 -16.71 -12.29
C ASP A 132 -1.61 -15.81 -11.09
N THR A 133 -0.65 -16.21 -10.26
CA THR A 133 -0.13 -15.40 -9.16
C THR A 133 1.18 -14.75 -9.60
N TRP A 134 1.28 -13.45 -9.37
CA TRP A 134 2.44 -12.63 -9.71
C TRP A 134 2.97 -11.94 -8.47
N GLU A 135 4.28 -11.82 -8.35
CA GLU A 135 4.90 -11.16 -7.21
C GLU A 135 6.02 -10.21 -7.64
N MET A 136 6.17 -9.16 -6.86
CA MET A 136 7.23 -8.16 -7.03
C MET A 136 7.61 -7.58 -5.68
N GLU A 137 8.88 -7.24 -5.52
CA GLU A 137 9.42 -6.68 -4.28
C GLU A 137 10.25 -5.44 -4.58
N PHE A 138 10.18 -4.46 -3.68
CA PHE A 138 10.89 -3.19 -3.77
C PHE A 138 11.64 -2.95 -2.47
N HIS A 139 12.84 -2.38 -2.55
CA HIS A 139 13.62 -1.99 -1.38
C HIS A 139 14.07 -0.55 -1.47
N SER A 140 14.14 0.10 -0.30
CA SER A 140 14.81 1.39 -0.13
C SER A 140 16.07 1.17 0.69
N TYR A 141 17.19 1.71 0.25
CA TYR A 141 18.48 1.48 0.87
C TYR A 141 19.43 2.65 0.62
N PHE A 142 20.46 2.75 1.47
CA PHE A 142 21.53 3.70 1.26
C PHE A 142 22.58 3.11 0.32
N ASP A 143 22.83 3.79 -0.79
CA ASP A 143 23.89 3.42 -1.75
C ASP A 143 25.15 4.19 -1.41
N GLU A 144 26.13 3.52 -0.84
CA GLU A 144 27.41 4.12 -0.42
C GLU A 144 28.19 4.69 -1.61
N ALA A 145 28.14 4.04 -2.77
CA ALA A 145 28.86 4.48 -3.96
C ALA A 145 28.34 5.81 -4.48
N LYS A 146 27.01 6.01 -4.43
CA LYS A 146 26.36 7.26 -4.86
C LYS A 146 26.16 8.24 -3.72
N ASN A 147 26.42 7.84 -2.48
CA ASN A 147 26.19 8.61 -1.27
C ASN A 147 24.77 9.16 -1.20
N LYS A 148 23.79 8.35 -1.51
CA LYS A 148 22.36 8.72 -1.45
C LYS A 148 21.47 7.52 -1.15
N VAL A 149 20.25 7.82 -0.72
CA VAL A 149 19.21 6.80 -0.55
C VAL A 149 18.55 6.50 -1.90
N GLU A 150 18.52 5.24 -2.27
CA GLU A 150 17.72 4.73 -3.38
C GLU A 150 16.37 4.28 -2.82
N SER A 151 15.28 4.80 -3.37
CA SER A 151 13.95 4.63 -2.80
C SER A 151 13.05 3.78 -3.69
N GLY A 152 12.41 2.78 -3.10
CA GLY A 152 11.41 1.96 -3.77
C GLY A 152 11.93 1.27 -5.02
N VAL A 153 13.15 0.74 -4.97
CA VAL A 153 13.83 0.14 -6.13
C VAL A 153 13.35 -1.30 -6.32
N PRO A 154 12.92 -1.69 -7.54
CA PRO A 154 12.57 -3.08 -7.81
C PRO A 154 13.76 -4.00 -7.58
N VAL A 155 13.54 -5.08 -6.82
CA VAL A 155 14.54 -6.14 -6.62
C VAL A 155 14.74 -6.92 -7.93
N ALA A 156 13.64 -7.15 -8.63
CA ALA A 156 13.59 -7.84 -9.91
C ALA A 156 12.30 -7.44 -10.64
N PRO A 157 12.19 -7.69 -11.96
CA PRO A 157 10.91 -7.50 -12.66
C PRO A 157 9.81 -8.37 -12.07
N LEU A 158 8.54 -7.99 -12.32
CA LEU A 158 7.36 -8.77 -11.94
C LEU A 158 7.50 -10.20 -12.43
N LYS A 159 7.26 -11.17 -11.54
CA LYS A 159 7.46 -12.58 -11.81
C LYS A 159 6.19 -13.38 -11.52
N LYS A 160 5.86 -14.28 -12.45
CA LYS A 160 4.81 -15.28 -12.22
C LYS A 160 5.37 -16.31 -11.24
N THR A 161 4.66 -16.53 -10.12
CA THR A 161 5.13 -17.42 -9.04
C THR A 161 4.22 -18.62 -8.82
N GLY A 162 3.03 -18.66 -9.43
CA GLY A 162 2.13 -19.78 -9.24
C GLY A 162 0.82 -19.63 -9.99
N LYS A 163 -0.11 -20.49 -9.63
CA LYS A 163 -1.48 -20.49 -10.14
C LYS A 163 -2.43 -20.05 -9.03
N CYS A 164 -3.46 -19.30 -9.36
CA CYS A 164 -4.46 -18.86 -8.40
C CYS A 164 -5.88 -19.34 -8.70
N GLY A 165 -6.09 -20.11 -9.77
CA GLY A 165 -7.42 -20.56 -10.17
C GLY A 165 -8.35 -19.39 -10.45
N LYS A 166 -9.47 -19.33 -9.74
CA LYS A 166 -10.46 -18.25 -9.85
C LYS A 166 -10.21 -17.09 -8.92
N ALA A 167 -9.22 -17.17 -8.04
CA ALA A 167 -8.89 -16.08 -7.13
C ALA A 167 -8.37 -14.87 -7.90
N HIS A 168 -8.71 -13.67 -7.42
CA HIS A 168 -8.25 -12.43 -7.99
C HIS A 168 -8.12 -11.36 -6.92
N GLY A 169 -7.23 -10.43 -7.13
CA GLY A 169 -7.03 -9.32 -6.22
C GLY A 169 -5.58 -8.92 -6.07
N THR A 170 -5.36 -7.97 -5.17
CA THR A 170 -4.05 -7.40 -4.88
C THR A 170 -3.74 -7.50 -3.40
N PHE A 171 -2.53 -7.93 -3.08
CA PHE A 171 -1.97 -7.95 -1.74
C PHE A 171 -0.73 -7.06 -1.73
N VAL A 172 -0.70 -6.10 -0.80
CA VAL A 172 0.43 -5.20 -0.61
C VAL A 172 0.87 -5.27 0.84
N HIS A 173 2.14 -5.56 1.08
CA HIS A 173 2.73 -5.68 2.40
C HIS A 173 3.99 -4.79 2.46
N PHE A 174 4.04 -3.87 3.41
CA PHE A 174 5.13 -2.91 3.48
C PHE A 174 5.59 -2.64 4.90
N MET A 175 6.86 -2.27 5.02
CA MET A 175 7.48 -1.85 6.28
C MET A 175 7.81 -0.36 6.19
N PRO A 176 7.14 0.51 6.96
CA PRO A 176 7.50 1.93 7.00
C PRO A 176 8.96 2.13 7.36
N ASP A 177 9.60 3.12 6.74
CA ASP A 177 11.02 3.40 6.95
C ASP A 177 11.21 4.26 8.22
N ASP A 178 11.86 3.69 9.23
CA ASP A 178 12.14 4.36 10.50
C ASP A 178 13.19 5.47 10.38
N THR A 179 13.88 5.58 9.25
CA THR A 179 14.75 6.72 8.97
C THR A 179 13.99 7.93 8.43
N VAL A 180 12.74 7.75 8.01
CA VAL A 180 11.84 8.80 7.53
C VAL A 180 10.89 9.26 8.63
N PHE A 181 10.22 8.32 9.27
CA PHE A 181 9.18 8.61 10.25
C PHE A 181 9.74 8.71 11.66
N SER A 182 9.25 9.69 12.43
CA SER A 182 9.59 9.82 13.85
C SER A 182 9.00 8.68 14.69
N THR A 183 7.95 8.04 14.19
CA THR A 183 7.37 6.81 14.76
C THR A 183 6.95 5.89 13.63
N VAL A 184 7.09 4.59 13.84
CA VAL A 184 6.60 3.55 12.91
C VAL A 184 5.54 2.67 13.59
N GLN A 185 4.98 3.14 14.70
CA GLN A 185 3.94 2.44 15.45
C GLN A 185 2.56 2.86 14.97
N TYR A 186 1.86 1.97 14.25
CA TYR A 186 0.46 2.17 13.90
C TYR A 186 -0.42 2.11 15.13
N GLN A 187 -1.37 3.03 15.23
CA GLN A 187 -2.34 3.07 16.32
C GLN A 187 -3.59 2.30 15.92
N LEU A 188 -3.89 1.22 16.65
CA LEU A 188 -5.05 0.36 16.35
C LEU A 188 -6.35 1.16 16.30
N SER A 189 -6.56 2.07 17.28
CA SER A 189 -7.75 2.91 17.34
C SER A 189 -7.91 3.78 16.08
N THR A 190 -6.83 4.38 15.61
CA THR A 190 -6.84 5.22 14.41
C THR A 190 -7.17 4.39 13.17
N VAL A 191 -6.52 3.23 13.01
CA VAL A 191 -6.76 2.33 11.89
C VAL A 191 -8.19 1.78 11.92
N SER A 192 -8.64 1.28 13.07
CA SER A 192 -10.00 0.76 13.24
C SER A 192 -11.06 1.80 12.93
N HIS A 193 -10.91 3.02 13.43
CA HIS A 193 -11.87 4.09 13.20
C HIS A 193 -12.01 4.41 11.71
N ARG A 194 -10.91 4.55 11.01
CA ARG A 194 -10.92 4.83 9.57
C ARG A 194 -11.56 3.71 8.76
N LEU A 195 -11.22 2.46 9.07
CA LEU A 195 -11.78 1.31 8.36
C LEU A 195 -13.28 1.17 8.61
N LYS A 196 -13.76 1.47 9.81
CA LYS A 196 -15.20 1.51 10.11
C LYS A 196 -15.94 2.54 9.27
N GLU A 197 -15.38 3.75 9.14
CA GLU A 197 -15.93 4.78 8.26
C GLU A 197 -16.04 4.28 6.81
N LEU A 198 -14.98 3.70 6.30
CA LEU A 198 -14.91 3.22 4.92
C LEU A 198 -15.91 2.08 4.67
N ALA A 199 -16.04 1.15 5.60
CA ALA A 199 -17.02 0.06 5.51
C ALA A 199 -18.45 0.60 5.53
N PHE A 200 -18.73 1.60 6.40
CA PHE A 200 -20.03 2.25 6.48
C PHE A 200 -20.41 2.97 5.17
N LEU A 201 -19.44 3.66 4.54
CA LEU A 201 -19.67 4.40 3.31
C LEU A 201 -19.75 3.52 2.05
N ASN A 202 -19.31 2.27 2.14
CA ASN A 202 -19.28 1.34 1.00
C ASN A 202 -20.13 0.12 1.31
N ARG A 203 -21.43 0.23 1.06
CA ARG A 203 -22.39 -0.83 1.34
C ARG A 203 -22.02 -2.12 0.61
N GLY A 204 -22.06 -3.25 1.32
CA GLY A 204 -21.70 -4.56 0.78
C GLY A 204 -20.20 -4.90 0.90
N LEU A 205 -19.37 -3.96 1.32
CA LEU A 205 -17.96 -4.18 1.55
C LEU A 205 -17.73 -4.70 2.98
N THR A 206 -17.01 -5.81 3.10
CA THR A 206 -16.52 -6.33 4.37
C THR A 206 -15.04 -5.97 4.51
N ILE A 207 -14.69 -5.31 5.60
CA ILE A 207 -13.29 -5.02 5.94
C ILE A 207 -12.95 -5.74 7.23
N THR A 208 -11.87 -6.54 7.22
CA THR A 208 -11.34 -7.17 8.42
C THR A 208 -10.05 -6.48 8.84
N LEU A 209 -9.84 -6.36 10.14
CA LEU A 209 -8.61 -5.80 10.73
C LEU A 209 -8.07 -6.78 11.75
N THR A 210 -6.82 -7.20 11.55
CA THR A 210 -6.10 -8.07 12.49
C THR A 210 -4.86 -7.35 12.98
N ASP A 211 -4.69 -7.27 14.31
CA ASP A 211 -3.49 -6.71 14.92
C ASP A 211 -2.74 -7.83 15.65
N GLU A 212 -1.65 -8.31 15.06
CA GLU A 212 -0.84 -9.40 15.62
C GLU A 212 0.07 -8.94 16.76
N ARG A 213 0.17 -7.64 17.02
CA ARG A 213 1.01 -7.10 18.11
C ARG A 213 0.37 -7.29 19.46
N ILE A 214 -0.96 -7.46 19.50
CA ILE A 214 -1.74 -7.56 20.73
C ILE A 214 -2.05 -9.03 21.02
N THR A 215 -1.75 -9.48 22.26
CA THR A 215 -2.10 -10.82 22.71
C THR A 215 -3.47 -10.82 23.39
N ALA A 216 -4.12 -11.98 23.47
CA ALA A 216 -5.41 -12.10 24.14
C ALA A 216 -5.34 -11.67 25.62
N ASN A 217 -4.21 -11.90 26.28
CA ASN A 217 -4.02 -11.49 27.67
C ASN A 217 -3.94 -9.97 27.85
N GLU A 218 -3.32 -9.27 26.90
CA GLU A 218 -3.26 -7.81 26.90
C GLU A 218 -4.64 -7.18 26.75
N TYR A 219 -5.50 -7.81 25.94
CA TYR A 219 -6.90 -7.38 25.81
C TYR A 219 -7.69 -7.53 27.11
N MET A 220 -7.48 -8.60 27.86
CA MET A 220 -8.20 -8.85 29.13
C MET A 220 -7.79 -7.88 30.25
N GLU A 221 -6.55 -7.39 30.23
CA GLU A 221 -6.07 -6.41 31.22
C GLU A 221 -6.65 -5.02 31.00
N GLU A 222 -7.06 -4.69 29.78
CA GLU A 222 -7.70 -3.40 29.45
C GLU A 222 -9.22 -3.38 29.70
N GLY A 223 -9.81 -4.50 30.15
CA GLY A 223 -11.20 -4.54 30.60
C GLY A 223 -12.25 -4.75 29.54
N ASP A 224 -11.88 -5.18 28.36
CA ASP A 224 -12.78 -5.45 27.26
C ASP A 224 -12.96 -6.98 27.07
N GLU A 225 -14.04 -7.53 27.61
CA GLU A 225 -14.32 -8.98 27.58
C GLU A 225 -14.71 -9.50 26.19
N GLU A 226 -14.92 -8.65 25.19
CA GLU A 226 -15.47 -9.03 23.88
C GLU A 226 -14.56 -8.77 22.68
N HIS A 227 -13.33 -8.32 22.87
CA HIS A 227 -12.47 -8.02 21.72
C HIS A 227 -11.67 -9.22 21.26
N THR A 228 -11.93 -9.64 20.04
CA THR A 228 -11.07 -10.56 19.31
C THR A 228 -9.93 -9.78 18.68
N GLN A 229 -8.79 -10.44 18.42
CA GLN A 229 -7.69 -9.84 17.64
C GLN A 229 -8.10 -9.49 16.21
N GLN A 230 -9.29 -9.87 15.81
CA GLN A 230 -9.87 -9.63 14.48
C GLN A 230 -11.18 -8.86 14.66
N LEU A 231 -11.26 -7.72 14.01
CA LEU A 231 -12.47 -6.92 13.94
C LEU A 231 -13.10 -7.06 12.56
N ASP A 232 -14.34 -7.53 12.51
CA ASP A 232 -15.14 -7.48 11.29
C ASP A 232 -15.79 -6.10 11.20
N LEU A 233 -15.42 -5.34 10.17
CA LEU A 233 -15.85 -3.95 9.99
C LEU A 233 -16.95 -3.81 8.88
#